data_a1ab49eeb87f1cebef13baededf7be3d
#
_entry.id   a1ab49eeb87f1cebef13baededf7be3d
#
_cell.length_a   1.000
_cell.length_b   1.000
_cell.length_c   1.000
_cell.angle_alpha   90.00
_cell.angle_beta   90.00
_cell.angle_gamma   90.00
#
_symmetry.space_group_name_H-M   'P 1'
#
loop_
_entity.id
_entity.type
_entity.pdbx_description
1 polymer ?
#
loop_
_entity_poly.entity_id
_entity_poly.type
_entity_poly.pdbx_seq_one_letter_code
_entity_poly.pdbx_strand_id
1 'polypeptide(L)'
;MMRPPRTAHLAAALISAVAVMVLTLCTTLFLRSYRNAIVEAARTNSAQAVSQVVGAVGNYVNTMESAVTIVMGHLDDAEEPRDAFLGAFLTARPEVAAITAYDADGALLNCWAQDGRTPKEEILRNLSFDLTTARRLSQGYISTPHVESIFAGYYPWVVSVVRTVPGTAEKRWLSLDLSFTELAATISNVGIGQHGYCYLMDERGNMVYHPQQQLLYAGLKKEEAGRLACLGDGTYVEDTVIYSVQRVPNSPWRVVGVSYIDETVNESFWQMVRIAVATAALIFAAALAVGWVLSRLLSRPLQQLENAMEAFEQDADHFVFCAMRGTREVQNLSDSFGHMVGRIQRLMNTVREEEIVLRKTELKALQAQINPH
;
A
#
# COMPACT_ATOMS: atom_id res chain seq x y z
N MET A 1 -2.63 -7.13 -57.41
CA MET A 1 -1.32 -7.28 -56.75
C MET A 1 -1.16 -6.11 -55.75
N MET A 2 -1.16 -6.38 -54.44
CA MET A 2 -0.89 -5.35 -53.42
C MET A 2 0.58 -4.96 -53.54
N ARG A 3 0.88 -3.68 -53.78
CA ARG A 3 2.24 -3.16 -53.71
C ARG A 3 2.83 -3.47 -52.34
N PRO A 4 4.07 -3.99 -52.21
CA PRO A 4 4.67 -4.27 -50.92
C PRO A 4 4.71 -2.99 -50.07
N PRO A 5 4.46 -3.09 -48.75
CA PRO A 5 4.48 -1.92 -47.86
C PRO A 5 5.89 -1.33 -47.90
N ARG A 6 5.95 -0.01 -48.06
CA ARG A 6 7.20 0.73 -48.17
C ARG A 6 8.07 0.48 -46.95
N THR A 7 9.34 0.16 -47.13
CA THR A 7 10.30 -0.20 -46.05
C THR A 7 10.32 0.79 -44.88
N ALA A 8 10.09 2.08 -45.16
CA ALA A 8 9.98 3.14 -44.16
C ALA A 8 8.76 3.00 -43.23
N HIS A 9 7.61 2.57 -43.77
CA HIS A 9 6.41 2.34 -42.94
C HIS A 9 6.56 1.07 -42.08
N LEU A 10 7.25 0.05 -42.60
CA LEU A 10 7.57 -1.13 -41.82
C LEU A 10 8.55 -0.84 -40.70
N ALA A 11 9.61 -0.07 -40.94
CA ALA A 11 10.56 0.33 -39.89
C ALA A 11 9.90 1.21 -38.83
N ALA A 12 9.09 2.20 -39.20
CA ALA A 12 8.36 3.04 -38.28
C ALA A 12 7.34 2.23 -37.41
N ALA A 13 6.63 1.31 -38.05
CA ALA A 13 5.68 0.42 -37.35
C ALA A 13 6.40 -0.51 -36.37
N LEU A 14 7.55 -1.04 -36.72
CA LEU A 14 8.34 -1.93 -35.88
C LEU A 14 8.93 -1.18 -34.70
N ILE A 15 9.46 0.02 -34.87
CA ILE A 15 9.94 0.90 -33.81
C ILE A 15 8.78 1.26 -32.84
N SER A 16 7.61 1.62 -33.40
CA SER A 16 6.44 1.95 -32.59
C SER A 16 5.93 0.73 -31.81
N ALA A 17 5.92 -0.46 -32.40
CA ALA A 17 5.51 -1.71 -31.75
C ALA A 17 6.47 -2.08 -30.61
N VAL A 18 7.77 -1.97 -30.81
CA VAL A 18 8.78 -2.20 -29.77
C VAL A 18 8.64 -1.17 -28.63
N ALA A 19 8.45 0.11 -28.96
CA ALA A 19 8.24 1.15 -27.97
C ALA A 19 6.98 0.90 -27.12
N VAL A 20 5.86 0.51 -27.73
CA VAL A 20 4.62 0.15 -27.04
C VAL A 20 4.84 -1.08 -26.15
N MET A 21 5.52 -2.11 -26.64
CA MET A 21 5.82 -3.31 -25.86
C MET A 21 6.67 -2.99 -24.62
N VAL A 22 7.75 -2.23 -24.78
CA VAL A 22 8.63 -1.83 -23.67
C VAL A 22 7.87 -0.96 -22.67
N LEU A 23 7.09 0.01 -23.13
CA LEU A 23 6.26 0.86 -22.28
C LEU A 23 5.26 0.05 -21.47
N THR A 24 4.54 -0.88 -22.12
CA THR A 24 3.55 -1.74 -21.43
C THR A 24 4.23 -2.60 -20.38
N LEU A 25 5.38 -3.20 -20.70
CA LEU A 25 6.15 -4.00 -19.76
C LEU A 25 6.64 -3.16 -18.57
N CYS A 26 7.24 -2.01 -18.81
CA CYS A 26 7.72 -1.12 -17.75
C CYS A 26 6.57 -0.64 -16.86
N THR A 27 5.44 -0.24 -17.46
CA THR A 27 4.27 0.23 -16.70
C THR A 27 3.69 -0.88 -15.82
N THR A 28 3.56 -2.10 -16.35
CA THR A 28 3.03 -3.23 -15.58
C THR A 28 3.97 -3.63 -14.44
N LEU A 29 5.27 -3.67 -14.65
CA LEU A 29 6.26 -3.94 -13.61
C LEU A 29 6.27 -2.84 -12.54
N PHE A 30 6.20 -1.59 -12.96
CA PHE A 30 6.13 -0.44 -12.04
C PHE A 30 4.88 -0.49 -11.16
N LEU A 31 3.70 -0.69 -11.76
CA LEU A 31 2.44 -0.77 -11.01
C LEU A 31 2.43 -1.94 -10.02
N ARG A 32 2.98 -3.09 -10.42
CA ARG A 32 3.11 -4.25 -9.54
C ARG A 32 4.06 -3.97 -8.37
N SER A 33 5.22 -3.38 -8.64
CA SER A 33 6.18 -2.99 -7.59
C SER A 33 5.60 -1.95 -6.63
N TYR A 34 4.89 -0.96 -7.16
CA TYR A 34 4.23 0.08 -6.38
C TYR A 34 3.15 -0.48 -5.46
N ARG A 35 2.28 -1.38 -5.99
CA ARG A 35 1.27 -2.06 -5.18
C ARG A 35 1.91 -2.84 -4.02
N ASN A 36 2.97 -3.58 -4.29
CA ASN A 36 3.68 -4.33 -3.25
C ASN A 36 4.28 -3.41 -2.18
N ALA A 37 4.86 -2.27 -2.59
CA ALA A 37 5.40 -1.29 -1.67
C ALA A 37 4.32 -0.67 -0.77
N ILE A 38 3.14 -0.35 -1.31
CA ILE A 38 2.01 0.18 -0.51
C ILE A 38 1.51 -0.86 0.49
N VAL A 39 1.33 -2.12 0.08
CA VAL A 39 0.90 -3.19 0.97
C VAL A 39 1.91 -3.38 2.12
N GLU A 40 3.20 -3.36 1.83
CA GLU A 40 4.23 -3.49 2.85
C GLU A 40 4.28 -2.26 3.80
N ALA A 41 4.07 -1.07 3.28
CA ALA A 41 3.91 0.14 4.10
C ALA A 41 2.67 0.04 5.00
N ALA A 42 1.55 -0.43 4.48
CA ALA A 42 0.32 -0.63 5.26
C ALA A 42 0.51 -1.67 6.37
N ARG A 43 1.22 -2.78 6.09
CA ARG A 43 1.60 -3.78 7.10
C ARG A 43 2.43 -3.18 8.22
N THR A 44 3.45 -2.42 7.86
CA THR A 44 4.34 -1.77 8.83
C THR A 44 3.58 -0.76 9.69
N ASN A 45 2.75 0.08 9.08
CA ASN A 45 1.93 1.05 9.80
C ASN A 45 0.92 0.37 10.74
N SER A 46 0.27 -0.71 10.29
CA SER A 46 -0.64 -1.50 11.13
C SER A 46 0.08 -2.12 12.32
N ALA A 47 1.26 -2.71 12.10
CA ALA A 47 2.07 -3.28 13.18
C ALA A 47 2.54 -2.21 14.18
N GLN A 48 2.92 -1.02 13.73
CA GLN A 48 3.31 0.09 14.59
C GLN A 48 2.14 0.61 15.44
N ALA A 49 0.96 0.77 14.84
CA ALA A 49 -0.25 1.19 15.55
C ALA A 49 -0.62 0.18 16.63
N VAL A 50 -0.59 -1.13 16.32
CA VAL A 50 -0.82 -2.20 17.30
C VAL A 50 0.22 -2.15 18.41
N SER A 51 1.51 -1.99 18.08
CA SER A 51 2.58 -1.89 19.09
C SER A 51 2.39 -0.69 20.02
N GLN A 52 1.90 0.44 19.51
CA GLN A 52 1.56 1.61 20.33
C GLN A 52 0.42 1.30 21.32
N VAL A 53 -0.63 0.62 20.85
CA VAL A 53 -1.74 0.19 21.72
C VAL A 53 -1.26 -0.84 22.75
N VAL A 54 -0.43 -1.80 22.34
CA VAL A 54 0.18 -2.79 23.27
C VAL A 54 0.99 -2.08 24.36
N GLY A 55 1.76 -1.05 24.00
CA GLY A 55 2.48 -0.23 24.98
C GLY A 55 1.55 0.47 25.98
N ALA A 56 0.46 1.07 25.49
CA ALA A 56 -0.52 1.75 26.35
C ALA A 56 -1.24 0.76 27.27
N VAL A 57 -1.69 -0.38 26.74
CA VAL A 57 -2.34 -1.44 27.54
C VAL A 57 -1.36 -2.06 28.51
N GLY A 58 -0.11 -2.30 28.11
CA GLY A 58 0.95 -2.82 28.99
C GLY A 58 1.25 -1.87 30.15
N ASN A 59 1.32 -0.57 29.90
CA ASN A 59 1.48 0.42 30.97
C ASN A 59 0.28 0.43 31.93
N TYR A 60 -0.93 0.31 31.40
CA TYR A 60 -2.13 0.21 32.21
C TYR A 60 -2.09 -1.04 33.11
N VAL A 61 -1.73 -2.21 32.56
CA VAL A 61 -1.58 -3.45 33.33
C VAL A 61 -0.50 -3.33 34.41
N ASN A 62 0.64 -2.74 34.08
CA ASN A 62 1.71 -2.50 35.06
C ASN A 62 1.28 -1.55 36.18
N THR A 63 0.48 -0.51 35.85
CA THR A 63 -0.12 0.40 36.85
C THR A 63 -1.05 -0.37 37.78
N MET A 64 -1.89 -1.26 37.23
CA MET A 64 -2.76 -2.13 38.03
C MET A 64 -1.96 -3.02 38.98
N GLU A 65 -0.97 -3.73 38.50
CA GLU A 65 -0.15 -4.62 39.33
C GLU A 65 0.64 -3.85 40.43
N SER A 66 1.14 -2.67 40.07
CA SER A 66 1.82 -1.79 41.05
C SER A 66 0.86 -1.32 42.15
N ALA A 67 -0.36 -0.91 41.76
CA ALA A 67 -1.39 -0.48 42.71
C ALA A 67 -1.76 -1.61 43.68
N VAL A 68 -2.00 -2.82 43.16
CA VAL A 68 -2.30 -4.00 43.99
C VAL A 68 -1.15 -4.32 44.94
N THR A 69 0.11 -4.30 44.45
CA THR A 69 1.28 -4.60 45.26
C THR A 69 1.44 -3.61 46.44
N ILE A 70 1.25 -2.31 46.18
CA ILE A 70 1.30 -1.27 47.23
C ILE A 70 0.22 -1.50 48.26
N VAL A 71 -1.05 -1.71 47.85
CA VAL A 71 -2.15 -1.93 48.78
C VAL A 71 -1.93 -3.19 49.59
N MET A 72 -1.52 -4.30 48.98
CA MET A 72 -1.26 -5.55 49.70
C MET A 72 -0.14 -5.43 50.72
N GLY A 73 0.94 -4.70 50.40
CA GLY A 73 2.06 -4.51 51.33
C GLY A 73 1.65 -3.75 52.62
N HIS A 74 0.65 -2.91 52.55
CA HIS A 74 0.18 -2.10 53.71
C HIS A 74 -1.05 -2.70 54.42
N LEU A 75 -1.65 -3.76 53.88
CA LEU A 75 -2.80 -4.40 54.57
C LEU A 75 -2.38 -5.14 55.87
N ASP A 76 -1.13 -5.59 55.93
CA ASP A 76 -0.57 -6.34 57.07
C ASP A 76 0.20 -5.44 58.04
N ASP A 77 0.45 -4.16 57.72
CA ASP A 77 1.11 -3.21 58.60
C ASP A 77 0.16 -2.78 59.75
N ALA A 78 0.55 -3.11 60.96
CA ALA A 78 -0.24 -2.80 62.16
C ALA A 78 -0.02 -1.37 62.67
N GLU A 79 0.92 -0.62 62.09
CA GLU A 79 1.39 0.67 62.61
C GLU A 79 0.57 1.88 62.13
N GLU A 80 -0.09 1.80 60.95
CA GLU A 80 -0.96 2.88 60.45
C GLU A 80 -2.43 2.48 60.44
N PRO A 81 -3.38 3.41 60.74
CA PRO A 81 -4.79 3.11 60.55
C PRO A 81 -5.05 2.83 59.06
N ARG A 82 -5.37 1.59 58.77
CA ARG A 82 -5.60 1.06 57.40
C ARG A 82 -6.49 1.97 56.55
N ASP A 83 -7.54 2.50 57.14
CA ASP A 83 -8.51 3.38 56.45
C ASP A 83 -7.89 4.72 56.04
N ALA A 84 -6.96 5.26 56.84
CA ALA A 84 -6.27 6.51 56.52
C ALA A 84 -5.31 6.30 55.33
N PHE A 85 -4.56 5.20 55.31
CA PHE A 85 -3.69 4.88 54.21
C PHE A 85 -4.47 4.67 52.90
N LEU A 86 -5.53 3.84 52.92
CA LEU A 86 -6.33 3.57 51.74
C LEU A 86 -7.05 4.81 51.19
N GLY A 87 -7.51 5.70 52.07
CA GLY A 87 -8.08 6.99 51.70
C GLY A 87 -7.06 7.92 51.04
N ALA A 88 -5.83 8.00 51.60
CA ALA A 88 -4.75 8.75 50.98
C ALA A 88 -4.30 8.14 49.65
N PHE A 89 -4.21 6.82 49.54
CA PHE A 89 -3.90 6.11 48.34
C PHE A 89 -4.91 6.40 47.20
N LEU A 90 -6.22 6.31 47.49
CA LEU A 90 -7.27 6.62 46.54
C LEU A 90 -7.23 8.09 46.07
N THR A 91 -6.91 9.02 47.01
CA THR A 91 -6.75 10.43 46.63
C THR A 91 -5.55 10.67 45.73
N ALA A 92 -4.45 9.95 45.95
CA ALA A 92 -3.23 10.05 45.13
C ALA A 92 -3.33 9.33 43.79
N ARG A 93 -4.28 8.40 43.63
CA ARG A 93 -4.46 7.53 42.48
C ARG A 93 -5.87 7.64 41.90
N PRO A 94 -6.17 8.70 41.14
CA PRO A 94 -7.53 8.96 40.63
C PRO A 94 -7.99 7.88 39.62
N GLU A 95 -7.07 7.12 39.07
CA GLU A 95 -7.37 5.96 38.23
C GLU A 95 -7.98 4.78 38.96
N VAL A 96 -7.80 4.68 40.31
CA VAL A 96 -8.40 3.63 41.14
C VAL A 96 -9.77 4.08 41.60
N ALA A 97 -10.83 3.45 41.09
CA ALA A 97 -12.22 3.79 41.41
C ALA A 97 -12.65 3.26 42.79
N ALA A 98 -12.21 2.03 43.11
CA ALA A 98 -12.55 1.37 44.36
C ALA A 98 -11.52 0.32 44.79
N ILE A 99 -11.46 0.06 46.08
CA ILE A 99 -10.75 -1.07 46.68
C ILE A 99 -11.76 -1.83 47.52
N THR A 100 -11.91 -3.14 47.27
CA THR A 100 -12.86 -3.97 47.98
C THR A 100 -12.18 -5.21 48.55
N ALA A 101 -12.53 -5.56 49.78
CA ALA A 101 -12.04 -6.75 50.45
C ALA A 101 -13.18 -7.75 50.68
N TYR A 102 -12.94 -9.02 50.36
CA TYR A 102 -13.91 -10.09 50.50
C TYR A 102 -13.34 -11.23 51.37
N ASP A 103 -14.24 -11.93 52.02
CA ASP A 103 -13.89 -13.14 52.79
C ASP A 103 -13.65 -14.35 51.88
N ALA A 104 -13.41 -15.52 52.50
CA ALA A 104 -13.20 -16.80 51.79
C ALA A 104 -14.41 -17.24 50.96
N ASP A 105 -15.59 -16.84 51.35
CA ASP A 105 -16.87 -17.18 50.71
C ASP A 105 -17.33 -16.11 49.72
N GLY A 106 -16.56 -15.00 49.65
CA GLY A 106 -16.77 -13.91 48.73
C GLY A 106 -17.78 -12.89 49.22
N ALA A 107 -18.11 -12.86 50.53
CA ALA A 107 -18.88 -11.78 51.11
C ALA A 107 -18.01 -10.52 51.25
N LEU A 108 -18.58 -9.38 50.93
CA LEU A 108 -17.89 -8.10 51.04
C LEU A 108 -17.62 -7.78 52.54
N LEU A 109 -16.34 -7.62 52.90
CA LEU A 109 -15.90 -7.26 54.22
C LEU A 109 -15.81 -5.73 54.37
N ASN A 110 -15.08 -5.10 53.45
CA ASN A 110 -14.84 -3.65 53.44
C ASN A 110 -14.78 -3.12 52.01
N CYS A 111 -15.14 -1.82 51.90
CA CYS A 111 -15.08 -1.10 50.64
C CYS A 111 -14.56 0.31 50.87
N TRP A 112 -13.56 0.70 50.12
CA TRP A 112 -13.00 2.04 50.07
C TRP A 112 -13.15 2.58 48.65
N ALA A 113 -13.70 3.77 48.53
CA ALA A 113 -13.89 4.42 47.25
C ALA A 113 -13.42 5.86 47.28
N GLN A 114 -13.21 6.42 46.13
CA GLN A 114 -12.99 7.85 45.98
C GLN A 114 -14.16 8.65 46.58
N ASP A 115 -13.89 9.83 47.12
CA ASP A 115 -14.88 10.75 47.65
C ASP A 115 -15.70 10.18 48.82
N GLY A 116 -15.21 9.15 49.53
CA GLY A 116 -15.88 8.54 50.70
C GLY A 116 -17.25 7.91 50.38
N ARG A 117 -17.44 7.47 49.14
CA ARG A 117 -18.69 6.82 48.72
C ARG A 117 -18.90 5.50 49.46
N THR A 118 -20.13 5.27 49.86
CA THR A 118 -20.52 4.04 50.55
C THR A 118 -21.19 3.06 49.57
N PRO A 119 -20.95 1.76 49.74
CA PRO A 119 -21.62 0.74 48.92
C PRO A 119 -23.11 0.68 49.21
N LYS A 120 -23.90 0.26 48.26
CA LYS A 120 -25.34 0.02 48.43
C LYS A 120 -25.55 -1.14 49.42
N GLU A 121 -26.48 -1.00 50.38
CA GLU A 121 -26.80 -2.05 51.36
C GLU A 121 -27.23 -3.39 50.69
N GLU A 122 -27.90 -3.31 49.55
CA GLU A 122 -28.35 -4.46 48.77
C GLU A 122 -27.21 -5.32 48.22
N ILE A 123 -26.06 -4.69 47.88
CA ILE A 123 -24.89 -5.34 47.27
C ILE A 123 -24.00 -6.00 48.31
N LEU A 124 -24.03 -5.53 49.58
CA LEU A 124 -23.34 -6.18 50.69
C LEU A 124 -23.72 -7.69 50.82
N ARG A 125 -24.84 -8.10 50.22
CA ARG A 125 -25.33 -9.49 50.21
C ARG A 125 -25.03 -10.27 48.96
N ASN A 126 -24.62 -9.63 47.87
CA ASN A 126 -24.36 -10.23 46.58
C ASN A 126 -22.91 -10.01 46.15
N LEU A 127 -22.26 -11.08 45.70
CA LEU A 127 -20.90 -11.07 45.16
C LEU A 127 -20.77 -10.16 43.93
N SER A 128 -19.84 -9.23 43.98
CA SER A 128 -19.52 -8.36 42.85
C SER A 128 -18.41 -8.94 41.95
N PHE A 129 -17.77 -10.07 42.31
CA PHE A 129 -16.73 -10.68 41.50
C PHE A 129 -16.94 -12.18 41.35
N ASP A 130 -16.33 -12.78 40.30
CA ASP A 130 -16.43 -14.21 40.00
C ASP A 130 -15.52 -15.02 40.92
N LEU A 131 -16.08 -15.45 42.06
CA LEU A 131 -15.41 -16.28 43.06
C LEU A 131 -14.96 -17.64 42.49
N THR A 132 -15.71 -18.20 41.53
CA THR A 132 -15.37 -19.47 40.89
C THR A 132 -14.09 -19.34 40.09
N THR A 133 -13.93 -18.29 39.33
CA THR A 133 -12.71 -17.98 38.60
C THR A 133 -11.55 -17.66 39.54
N ALA A 134 -11.78 -16.86 40.59
CA ALA A 134 -10.78 -16.53 41.57
C ALA A 134 -10.23 -17.76 42.31
N ARG A 135 -11.10 -18.66 42.75
CA ARG A 135 -10.71 -19.93 43.41
C ARG A 135 -9.93 -20.87 42.44
N ARG A 136 -10.31 -20.93 41.16
CA ARG A 136 -9.65 -21.77 40.17
C ARG A 136 -8.23 -21.30 39.86
N LEU A 137 -7.99 -19.99 39.79
CA LEU A 137 -6.71 -19.42 39.41
C LEU A 137 -5.74 -19.22 40.58
N SER A 138 -6.14 -19.54 41.81
CA SER A 138 -5.36 -19.57 43.06
C SER A 138 -4.52 -18.31 43.40
N GLN A 139 -4.09 -17.55 42.46
CA GLN A 139 -3.27 -16.32 42.63
C GLN A 139 -4.06 -15.05 42.32
N GLY A 140 -5.26 -15.18 41.75
CA GLY A 140 -6.08 -14.07 41.31
C GLY A 140 -6.23 -13.95 39.81
N TYR A 141 -6.98 -12.97 39.33
CA TYR A 141 -7.26 -12.73 37.93
C TYR A 141 -7.46 -11.24 37.62
N ILE A 142 -7.42 -10.91 36.34
CA ILE A 142 -7.83 -9.62 35.79
C ILE A 142 -9.18 -9.83 35.09
N SER A 143 -10.19 -9.03 35.44
CA SER A 143 -11.52 -9.10 34.85
C SER A 143 -11.53 -8.54 33.41
N THR A 144 -12.58 -8.86 32.66
CA THR A 144 -12.94 -8.07 31.49
C THR A 144 -13.51 -6.71 31.92
N PRO A 145 -13.43 -5.64 31.08
CA PRO A 145 -14.05 -4.37 31.41
C PRO A 145 -15.54 -4.50 31.68
N HIS A 146 -16.01 -3.93 32.77
CA HIS A 146 -17.42 -3.97 33.19
C HIS A 146 -17.82 -2.67 33.90
N VAL A 147 -19.10 -2.49 34.03
CA VAL A 147 -19.63 -1.36 34.80
C VAL A 147 -19.71 -1.78 36.26
N GLU A 148 -18.98 -1.06 37.11
CA GLU A 148 -19.06 -1.29 38.56
C GLU A 148 -20.35 -0.67 39.11
N SER A 149 -21.14 -1.46 39.79
CA SER A 149 -22.46 -1.09 40.29
C SER A 149 -22.56 -1.03 41.84
N ILE A 150 -21.43 -1.23 42.53
CA ILE A 150 -21.40 -1.25 44.00
C ILE A 150 -21.94 0.05 44.60
N PHE A 151 -21.70 1.19 43.98
CA PHE A 151 -22.06 2.51 44.52
C PHE A 151 -23.39 3.02 43.99
N ALA A 152 -24.12 3.78 44.81
CA ALA A 152 -25.33 4.44 44.40
C ALA A 152 -25.01 5.69 43.55
N GLY A 153 -25.59 5.78 42.33
CA GLY A 153 -25.42 6.95 41.46
C GLY A 153 -24.04 7.11 40.85
N TYR A 154 -23.16 6.11 40.97
CA TYR A 154 -21.84 6.09 40.37
C TYR A 154 -21.58 4.75 39.74
N TYR A 155 -21.39 4.74 38.42
CA TYR A 155 -21.28 3.52 37.61
C TYR A 155 -20.03 3.62 36.71
N PRO A 156 -18.82 3.57 37.27
CA PRO A 156 -17.60 3.66 36.49
C PRO A 156 -17.40 2.41 35.64
N TRP A 157 -16.80 2.60 34.47
CA TRP A 157 -16.37 1.49 33.66
C TRP A 157 -14.95 1.11 34.09
N VAL A 158 -14.80 -0.10 34.59
CA VAL A 158 -13.59 -0.55 35.30
C VAL A 158 -13.10 -1.91 34.81
N VAL A 159 -11.86 -2.18 35.14
CA VAL A 159 -11.25 -3.52 35.13
C VAL A 159 -10.85 -3.82 36.58
N SER A 160 -11.28 -4.97 37.09
CA SER A 160 -10.95 -5.41 38.46
C SER A 160 -9.73 -6.34 38.44
N VAL A 161 -8.77 -6.03 39.29
CA VAL A 161 -7.65 -6.93 39.57
C VAL A 161 -7.91 -7.58 40.92
N VAL A 162 -8.13 -8.89 40.88
CA VAL A 162 -8.43 -9.66 42.13
C VAL A 162 -7.18 -10.45 42.52
N ARG A 163 -6.79 -10.37 43.79
CA ARG A 163 -5.65 -11.10 44.37
C ARG A 163 -6.01 -11.68 45.72
N THR A 164 -5.38 -12.78 46.08
CA THR A 164 -5.45 -13.35 47.45
C THR A 164 -4.56 -12.54 48.39
N VAL A 165 -5.05 -12.23 49.54
CA VAL A 165 -4.28 -11.56 50.60
C VAL A 165 -3.42 -12.62 51.33
N PRO A 166 -2.09 -12.54 51.29
CA PRO A 166 -1.21 -13.48 52.00
C PRO A 166 -1.27 -13.23 53.52
N GLY A 167 -0.88 -14.23 54.33
CA GLY A 167 -0.65 -14.05 55.75
C GLY A 167 -1.88 -14.16 56.67
N THR A 168 -3.12 -14.25 56.15
CA THR A 168 -4.33 -14.39 56.94
C THR A 168 -4.69 -15.88 57.15
N ALA A 169 -5.14 -16.25 58.37
CA ALA A 169 -5.56 -17.62 58.68
C ALA A 169 -6.75 -18.08 57.79
N GLU A 170 -7.58 -17.15 57.37
CA GLU A 170 -8.66 -17.35 56.42
C GLU A 170 -8.27 -16.68 55.11
N LYS A 171 -8.49 -17.39 53.96
CA LYS A 171 -8.29 -16.80 52.62
C LYS A 171 -9.16 -15.58 52.46
N ARG A 172 -8.54 -14.43 52.18
CA ARG A 172 -9.23 -13.19 51.86
C ARG A 172 -8.87 -12.77 50.46
N TRP A 173 -9.80 -12.08 49.82
CA TRP A 173 -9.61 -11.56 48.46
C TRP A 173 -9.59 -10.04 48.50
N LEU A 174 -8.70 -9.45 47.71
CA LEU A 174 -8.65 -8.01 47.48
C LEU A 174 -8.99 -7.78 46.01
N SER A 175 -9.93 -6.89 45.73
CA SER A 175 -10.18 -6.40 44.36
C SER A 175 -9.86 -4.91 44.29
N LEU A 176 -9.11 -4.53 43.30
CA LEU A 176 -8.90 -3.14 42.92
C LEU A 176 -9.60 -2.90 41.57
N ASP A 177 -10.48 -1.92 41.53
CA ASP A 177 -11.20 -1.52 40.33
C ASP A 177 -10.54 -0.27 39.75
N LEU A 178 -9.92 -0.43 38.58
CA LEU A 178 -9.26 0.67 37.88
C LEU A 178 -10.13 1.15 36.72
N SER A 179 -10.22 2.48 36.55
CA SER A 179 -10.95 3.08 35.45
C SER A 179 -10.39 2.64 34.12
N PHE A 180 -11.28 2.16 33.26
CA PHE A 180 -10.94 1.73 31.89
C PHE A 180 -11.19 2.83 30.83
N THR A 181 -11.81 3.93 31.24
CA THR A 181 -12.29 4.97 30.33
C THR A 181 -11.17 5.62 29.52
N GLU A 182 -10.05 5.98 30.16
CA GLU A 182 -8.91 6.60 29.50
C GLU A 182 -8.22 5.64 28.54
N LEU A 183 -8.09 4.37 28.94
CA LEU A 183 -7.52 3.35 28.08
C LEU A 183 -8.40 3.09 26.86
N ALA A 184 -9.72 3.02 27.04
CA ALA A 184 -10.68 2.89 25.96
C ALA A 184 -10.60 4.07 24.97
N ALA A 185 -10.48 5.29 25.49
CA ALA A 185 -10.29 6.48 24.65
C ALA A 185 -8.96 6.41 23.88
N THR A 186 -7.89 5.98 24.52
CA THR A 186 -6.58 5.81 23.88
C THR A 186 -6.65 4.79 22.73
N ILE A 187 -7.26 3.64 22.96
CA ILE A 187 -7.41 2.59 21.93
C ILE A 187 -8.30 3.08 20.79
N SER A 188 -9.41 3.79 21.11
CA SER A 188 -10.32 4.32 20.09
C SER A 188 -9.69 5.38 19.20
N ASN A 189 -8.73 6.15 19.73
CA ASN A 189 -8.05 7.22 19.01
C ASN A 189 -6.91 6.72 18.12
N VAL A 190 -6.48 5.46 18.27
CA VAL A 190 -5.49 4.87 17.38
C VAL A 190 -6.18 4.37 16.12
N GLY A 191 -6.16 5.21 15.10
CA GLY A 191 -6.65 4.85 13.75
C GLY A 191 -5.55 4.20 12.91
N ILE A 192 -5.94 3.23 12.08
CA ILE A 192 -5.07 2.60 11.10
C ILE A 192 -5.64 2.89 9.71
N GLY A 193 -5.06 3.86 8.98
CA GLY A 193 -5.68 4.37 7.76
C GLY A 193 -6.91 5.23 8.05
N GLN A 194 -7.93 5.19 7.19
CA GLN A 194 -9.15 5.99 7.35
C GLN A 194 -10.20 5.30 8.23
N HIS A 195 -10.39 4.00 8.09
CA HIS A 195 -11.45 3.22 8.76
C HIS A 195 -10.91 2.06 9.60
N GLY A 196 -9.59 1.84 9.61
CA GLY A 196 -8.97 0.81 10.42
C GLY A 196 -8.99 1.19 11.91
N TYR A 197 -8.95 0.20 12.76
CA TYR A 197 -9.08 0.34 14.22
C TYR A 197 -8.31 -0.76 14.95
N CYS A 198 -8.12 -0.56 16.26
CA CYS A 198 -7.61 -1.59 17.16
C CYS A 198 -8.71 -2.03 18.12
N TYR A 199 -8.67 -3.31 18.50
CA TYR A 199 -9.51 -3.85 19.56
C TYR A 199 -8.72 -4.82 20.46
N LEU A 200 -9.29 -5.13 21.63
CA LEU A 200 -8.73 -6.07 22.59
C LEU A 200 -9.57 -7.36 22.60
N MET A 201 -8.90 -8.50 22.62
CA MET A 201 -9.49 -9.81 22.86
C MET A 201 -8.68 -10.58 23.90
N ASP A 202 -9.28 -11.61 24.49
CA ASP A 202 -8.57 -12.58 25.33
C ASP A 202 -7.91 -13.69 24.49
N GLU A 203 -7.18 -14.59 25.12
CA GLU A 203 -6.52 -15.72 24.47
C GLU A 203 -7.52 -16.73 23.86
N ARG A 204 -8.80 -16.68 24.24
CA ARG A 204 -9.87 -17.53 23.70
C ARG A 204 -10.64 -16.88 22.55
N GLY A 205 -10.33 -15.62 22.23
CA GLY A 205 -11.03 -14.84 21.23
C GLY A 205 -12.31 -14.17 21.74
N ASN A 206 -12.53 -14.10 23.05
CA ASN A 206 -13.62 -13.29 23.57
C ASN A 206 -13.25 -11.82 23.48
N MET A 207 -14.22 -10.99 23.12
CA MET A 207 -14.02 -9.56 22.99
C MET A 207 -13.88 -8.91 24.38
N VAL A 208 -12.74 -8.27 24.63
CA VAL A 208 -12.48 -7.50 25.84
C VAL A 208 -12.93 -6.05 25.64
N TYR A 209 -12.53 -5.45 24.53
CA TYR A 209 -12.92 -4.10 24.15
C TYR A 209 -12.93 -3.92 22.64
N HIS A 210 -13.92 -3.20 22.14
CA HIS A 210 -14.01 -2.84 20.73
C HIS A 210 -14.53 -1.40 20.57
N PRO A 211 -13.88 -0.52 19.75
CA PRO A 211 -14.32 0.87 19.61
C PRO A 211 -15.72 1.00 19.00
N GLN A 212 -16.16 0.01 18.22
CA GLN A 212 -17.48 -0.05 17.62
C GLN A 212 -18.37 -1.13 18.28
N GLN A 213 -18.32 -1.24 19.58
CA GLN A 213 -18.99 -2.28 20.37
C GLN A 213 -20.51 -2.34 20.12
N GLN A 214 -21.13 -1.19 19.87
CA GLN A 214 -22.56 -1.11 19.54
C GLN A 214 -22.93 -1.86 18.25
N LEU A 215 -22.06 -1.81 17.23
CA LEU A 215 -22.28 -2.50 15.97
C LEU A 215 -22.15 -4.02 16.12
N LEU A 216 -21.26 -4.47 17.01
CA LEU A 216 -21.10 -5.89 17.34
C LEU A 216 -22.35 -6.44 18.07
N TYR A 217 -22.84 -5.73 19.07
CA TYR A 217 -24.05 -6.12 19.81
C TYR A 217 -25.31 -6.08 18.94
N ALA A 218 -25.39 -5.14 18.02
CA ALA A 218 -26.49 -5.08 17.04
C ALA A 218 -26.39 -6.17 15.94
N GLY A 219 -25.32 -6.97 15.92
CA GLY A 219 -25.08 -7.98 14.88
C GLY A 219 -24.77 -7.43 13.50
N LEU A 220 -24.55 -6.09 13.40
CA LEU A 220 -24.22 -5.40 12.14
C LEU A 220 -22.75 -5.57 11.74
N LYS A 221 -21.90 -5.95 12.71
CA LYS A 221 -20.48 -6.23 12.50
C LYS A 221 -20.12 -7.55 13.16
N LYS A 222 -19.24 -8.32 12.49
CA LYS A 222 -18.68 -9.56 13.03
C LYS A 222 -17.17 -9.50 12.91
N GLU A 223 -16.49 -9.90 13.99
CA GLU A 223 -15.04 -10.04 14.04
C GLU A 223 -14.67 -11.54 14.05
N GLU A 224 -13.58 -11.87 13.39
CA GLU A 224 -13.06 -13.24 13.36
C GLU A 224 -12.16 -13.54 14.57
N ALA A 225 -12.50 -13.00 15.73
CA ALA A 225 -11.67 -13.05 16.93
C ALA A 225 -11.29 -14.48 17.35
N GLY A 226 -12.20 -15.46 17.20
CA GLY A 226 -11.91 -16.85 17.51
C GLY A 226 -10.82 -17.47 16.61
N ARG A 227 -10.79 -17.11 15.34
CA ARG A 227 -9.74 -17.53 14.42
C ARG A 227 -8.42 -16.79 14.71
N LEU A 228 -8.49 -15.48 14.91
CA LEU A 228 -7.31 -14.64 15.20
C LEU A 228 -6.66 -15.00 16.55
N ALA A 229 -7.43 -15.52 17.51
CA ALA A 229 -6.90 -16.02 18.78
C ALA A 229 -5.96 -17.22 18.61
N CYS A 230 -6.17 -18.03 17.57
CA CYS A 230 -5.32 -19.18 17.26
C CYS A 230 -4.02 -18.80 16.54
N LEU A 231 -3.91 -17.56 16.04
CA LEU A 231 -2.71 -17.07 15.35
C LEU A 231 -1.65 -16.63 16.36
N GLY A 232 -0.38 -16.71 15.95
CA GLY A 232 0.74 -16.14 16.69
C GLY A 232 0.77 -14.61 16.61
N ASP A 233 1.75 -13.99 17.25
CA ASP A 233 2.00 -12.57 17.08
C ASP A 233 2.56 -12.32 15.68
N GLY A 234 2.01 -11.32 14.98
CA GLY A 234 2.42 -11.01 13.60
C GLY A 234 1.37 -10.24 12.82
N THR A 235 1.68 -9.96 11.56
CA THR A 235 0.79 -9.27 10.63
C THR A 235 0.40 -10.19 9.50
N TYR A 236 -0.88 -10.42 9.34
CA TYR A 236 -1.50 -11.32 8.36
C TYR A 236 -2.28 -10.52 7.34
N VAL A 237 -2.10 -10.83 6.07
CA VAL A 237 -2.81 -10.20 4.96
C VAL A 237 -3.79 -11.21 4.40
N GLU A 238 -5.06 -10.88 4.40
CA GLU A 238 -6.14 -11.71 3.87
C GLU A 238 -7.01 -10.88 2.95
N ASP A 239 -7.01 -11.23 1.68
CA ASP A 239 -7.70 -10.51 0.62
C ASP A 239 -7.39 -9.00 0.63
N THR A 240 -8.29 -8.20 1.19
CA THR A 240 -8.21 -6.74 1.26
C THR A 240 -8.03 -6.20 2.68
N VAL A 241 -7.86 -7.12 3.67
CA VAL A 241 -7.73 -6.75 5.08
C VAL A 241 -6.39 -7.19 5.64
N ILE A 242 -5.78 -6.33 6.43
CA ILE A 242 -4.57 -6.62 7.19
C ILE A 242 -4.95 -6.76 8.66
N TYR A 243 -4.64 -7.91 9.23
CA TYR A 243 -4.77 -8.18 10.66
C TYR A 243 -3.39 -8.17 11.31
N SER A 244 -3.18 -7.28 12.27
CA SER A 244 -1.97 -7.27 13.09
C SER A 244 -2.32 -7.72 14.51
N VAL A 245 -1.75 -8.83 14.96
CA VAL A 245 -2.03 -9.42 16.27
C VAL A 245 -0.78 -9.37 17.12
N GLN A 246 -0.90 -8.87 18.35
CA GLN A 246 0.21 -8.83 19.29
C GLN A 246 -0.30 -9.05 20.72
N ARG A 247 0.45 -9.87 21.49
CA ARG A 247 0.15 -10.14 22.89
C ARG A 247 0.57 -8.95 23.77
N VAL A 248 -0.25 -8.66 24.79
CA VAL A 248 0.10 -7.68 25.81
C VAL A 248 0.89 -8.38 26.92
N PRO A 249 2.10 -7.91 27.24
CA PRO A 249 2.89 -8.48 28.33
C PRO A 249 2.15 -8.49 29.66
N ASN A 250 2.35 -9.53 30.47
CA ASN A 250 1.79 -9.70 31.82
C ASN A 250 0.24 -9.65 31.88
N SER A 251 -0.44 -9.92 30.76
CA SER A 251 -1.90 -9.94 30.72
C SER A 251 -2.42 -11.09 29.85
N PRO A 252 -3.68 -11.52 30.06
CA PRO A 252 -4.32 -12.48 29.18
C PRO A 252 -4.82 -11.87 27.87
N TRP A 253 -4.47 -10.61 27.57
CA TRP A 253 -5.04 -9.85 26.48
C TRP A 253 -4.13 -9.82 25.25
N ARG A 254 -4.79 -9.67 24.11
CA ARG A 254 -4.16 -9.45 22.82
C ARG A 254 -4.77 -8.24 22.15
N VAL A 255 -3.95 -7.45 21.52
CA VAL A 255 -4.37 -6.35 20.65
C VAL A 255 -4.46 -6.85 19.23
N VAL A 256 -5.56 -6.54 18.58
CA VAL A 256 -5.75 -6.80 17.15
C VAL A 256 -5.98 -5.47 16.44
N GLY A 257 -5.16 -5.19 15.44
CA GLY A 257 -5.35 -4.08 14.52
C GLY A 257 -5.97 -4.59 13.22
N VAL A 258 -6.98 -3.91 12.75
CA VAL A 258 -7.67 -4.16 11.48
C VAL A 258 -7.43 -2.98 10.56
N SER A 259 -6.90 -3.23 9.37
CA SER A 259 -6.62 -2.21 8.34
C SER A 259 -7.11 -2.69 6.99
N TYR A 260 -7.65 -1.77 6.18
CA TYR A 260 -8.20 -2.07 4.86
C TYR A 260 -7.22 -1.60 3.78
N ILE A 261 -6.76 -2.55 2.95
CA ILE A 261 -5.80 -2.29 1.86
C ILE A 261 -6.43 -1.37 0.81
N ASP A 262 -7.69 -1.61 0.46
CA ASP A 262 -8.38 -0.88 -0.62
C ASP A 262 -8.46 0.63 -0.36
N GLU A 263 -8.54 1.06 0.88
CA GLU A 263 -8.59 2.48 1.22
C GLU A 263 -7.25 3.18 1.01
N THR A 264 -6.16 2.52 1.42
CA THR A 264 -4.81 3.08 1.30
C THR A 264 -4.31 3.01 -0.14
N VAL A 265 -4.71 1.96 -0.88
CA VAL A 265 -4.29 1.71 -2.26
C VAL A 265 -5.09 2.55 -3.25
N ASN A 266 -6.40 2.75 -3.03
CA ASN A 266 -7.31 3.23 -4.08
C ASN A 266 -7.01 4.66 -4.53
N GLU A 267 -6.85 5.61 -3.64
CA GLU A 267 -6.65 7.02 -4.01
C GLU A 267 -5.25 7.28 -4.59
N SER A 268 -4.21 6.81 -3.91
CA SER A 268 -2.82 6.94 -4.36
C SER A 268 -2.54 6.12 -5.60
N PHE A 269 -3.14 4.92 -5.72
CA PHE A 269 -2.98 4.05 -6.88
C PHE A 269 -3.56 4.67 -8.15
N TRP A 270 -4.79 5.19 -8.12
CA TRP A 270 -5.40 5.84 -9.28
C TRP A 270 -4.67 7.12 -9.70
N GLN A 271 -4.10 7.86 -8.76
CA GLN A 271 -3.25 9.00 -9.08
C GLN A 271 -1.98 8.54 -9.83
N MET A 272 -1.32 7.48 -9.37
CA MET A 272 -0.15 6.90 -10.05
C MET A 272 -0.49 6.30 -11.42
N VAL A 273 -1.64 5.63 -11.55
CA VAL A 273 -2.12 5.14 -12.86
C VAL A 273 -2.30 6.30 -13.84
N ARG A 274 -2.90 7.40 -13.43
CA ARG A 274 -3.06 8.59 -14.28
C ARG A 274 -1.71 9.16 -14.74
N ILE A 275 -0.74 9.26 -13.84
CA ILE A 275 0.62 9.72 -14.16
C ILE A 275 1.28 8.74 -15.14
N ALA A 276 1.19 7.43 -14.89
CA ALA A 276 1.77 6.41 -15.75
C ALA A 276 1.15 6.43 -17.16
N VAL A 277 -0.16 6.58 -17.27
CA VAL A 277 -0.85 6.71 -18.57
C VAL A 277 -0.46 8.00 -19.29
N ALA A 278 -0.37 9.13 -18.58
CA ALA A 278 0.03 10.40 -19.16
C ALA A 278 1.49 10.36 -19.67
N THR A 279 2.42 9.78 -18.93
CA THR A 279 3.82 9.61 -19.36
C THR A 279 3.94 8.64 -20.52
N ALA A 280 3.18 7.53 -20.53
CA ALA A 280 3.13 6.61 -21.64
C ALA A 280 2.61 7.28 -22.93
N ALA A 281 1.55 8.08 -22.84
CA ALA A 281 1.00 8.85 -23.95
C ALA A 281 2.01 9.88 -24.49
N LEU A 282 2.75 10.57 -23.61
CA LEU A 282 3.79 11.51 -23.99
C LEU A 282 4.94 10.84 -24.74
N ILE A 283 5.43 9.70 -24.24
CA ILE A 283 6.50 8.93 -24.87
C ILE A 283 6.04 8.40 -26.24
N PHE A 284 4.80 7.91 -26.33
CA PHE A 284 4.23 7.45 -27.60
C PHE A 284 4.12 8.58 -28.63
N ALA A 285 3.64 9.75 -28.22
CA ALA A 285 3.60 10.94 -29.09
C ALA A 285 5.00 11.37 -29.57
N ALA A 286 6.00 11.34 -28.66
CA ALA A 286 7.39 11.62 -29.02
C ALA A 286 7.94 10.59 -30.03
N ALA A 287 7.65 9.30 -29.84
CA ALA A 287 8.06 8.24 -30.79
C ALA A 287 7.44 8.45 -32.17
N LEU A 288 6.16 8.83 -32.26
CA LEU A 288 5.50 9.17 -33.52
C LEU A 288 6.13 10.39 -34.19
N ALA A 289 6.47 11.45 -33.42
CA ALA A 289 7.13 12.63 -33.94
C ALA A 289 8.52 12.30 -34.51
N VAL A 290 9.32 11.50 -33.80
CA VAL A 290 10.62 11.02 -34.26
C VAL A 290 10.46 10.19 -35.54
N GLY A 291 9.53 9.26 -35.59
CA GLY A 291 9.22 8.46 -36.77
C GLY A 291 8.82 9.33 -37.97
N TRP A 292 8.03 10.37 -37.78
CA TRP A 292 7.63 11.33 -38.81
C TRP A 292 8.85 12.12 -39.36
N VAL A 293 9.71 12.60 -38.44
CA VAL A 293 10.95 13.32 -38.81
C VAL A 293 11.89 12.40 -39.62
N LEU A 294 12.13 11.19 -39.12
CA LEU A 294 12.97 10.21 -39.86
C LEU A 294 12.40 9.89 -41.22
N SER A 295 11.11 9.68 -41.34
CA SER A 295 10.44 9.44 -42.63
C SER A 295 10.66 10.62 -43.59
N ARG A 296 10.59 11.84 -43.09
CA ARG A 296 10.77 13.05 -43.90
C ARG A 296 12.23 13.27 -44.34
N LEU A 297 13.18 12.96 -43.45
CA LEU A 297 14.60 13.19 -43.72
C LEU A 297 15.29 12.09 -44.54
N LEU A 298 14.85 10.84 -44.37
CA LEU A 298 15.49 9.69 -45.03
C LEU A 298 14.62 9.05 -46.14
N SER A 299 13.37 8.71 -45.79
CA SER A 299 12.57 7.88 -46.70
C SER A 299 12.05 8.62 -47.93
N ARG A 300 11.65 9.90 -47.77
CA ARG A 300 11.16 10.70 -48.91
C ARG A 300 12.24 10.98 -49.96
N PRO A 301 13.46 11.45 -49.60
CA PRO A 301 14.51 11.66 -50.57
C PRO A 301 14.96 10.39 -51.28
N LEU A 302 15.05 9.26 -50.55
CA LEU A 302 15.40 7.97 -51.18
C LEU A 302 14.36 7.52 -52.19
N GLN A 303 13.06 7.71 -51.94
CA GLN A 303 12.01 7.43 -52.90
C GLN A 303 12.04 8.36 -54.12
N GLN A 304 12.39 9.62 -53.93
CA GLN A 304 12.56 10.55 -55.04
C GLN A 304 13.72 10.12 -55.93
N LEU A 305 14.80 9.61 -55.30
CA LEU A 305 15.96 9.09 -56.07
C LEU A 305 15.59 7.82 -56.82
N GLU A 306 14.86 6.89 -56.21
CA GLU A 306 14.33 5.67 -56.86
C GLU A 306 13.45 6.02 -58.08
N ASN A 307 12.49 6.94 -57.92
CA ASN A 307 11.63 7.40 -58.98
C ASN A 307 12.43 8.11 -60.11
N ALA A 308 13.49 8.85 -59.75
CA ALA A 308 14.36 9.51 -60.73
C ALA A 308 15.21 8.46 -61.51
N MET A 309 15.65 7.38 -60.87
CA MET A 309 16.33 6.28 -61.54
C MET A 309 15.40 5.57 -62.49
N GLU A 310 14.16 5.25 -62.09
CA GLU A 310 13.14 4.67 -62.95
C GLU A 310 12.80 5.57 -64.14
N ALA A 311 12.65 6.87 -63.95
CA ALA A 311 12.39 7.84 -65.01
C ALA A 311 13.57 7.92 -66.03
N PHE A 312 14.81 7.85 -65.52
CA PHE A 312 16.00 7.81 -66.40
C PHE A 312 16.07 6.52 -67.22
N GLU A 313 15.70 5.37 -66.66
CA GLU A 313 15.65 4.08 -67.37
C GLU A 313 14.62 4.11 -68.53
N GLN A 314 13.47 4.78 -68.29
CA GLN A 314 12.40 4.88 -69.28
C GLN A 314 12.74 5.85 -70.43
N ASP A 315 13.33 7.01 -70.13
CA ASP A 315 13.72 7.99 -71.14
C ASP A 315 15.04 8.68 -70.78
N ALA A 316 16.16 8.06 -71.13
CA ALA A 316 17.47 8.59 -70.86
C ALA A 316 17.84 9.84 -71.69
N ASP A 317 17.20 10.04 -72.86
CA ASP A 317 17.49 11.13 -73.81
C ASP A 317 16.94 12.47 -73.28
N HIS A 318 15.72 12.46 -72.75
CA HIS A 318 15.05 13.69 -72.30
C HIS A 318 15.06 13.88 -70.78
N PHE A 319 15.73 13.00 -70.04
CA PHE A 319 15.78 13.05 -68.59
C PHE A 319 16.63 14.23 -68.11
N VAL A 320 16.03 15.06 -67.21
CA VAL A 320 16.72 16.17 -66.55
C VAL A 320 16.91 15.82 -65.08
N PHE A 321 18.12 15.65 -64.65
CA PHE A 321 18.44 15.37 -63.24
C PHE A 321 18.30 16.64 -62.40
N CYS A 322 17.50 16.55 -61.29
CA CYS A 322 17.41 17.57 -60.27
C CYS A 322 18.08 17.07 -58.99
N ALA A 323 19.05 17.82 -58.48
CA ALA A 323 19.74 17.49 -57.22
C ALA A 323 18.74 17.46 -56.06
N MET A 324 18.79 16.41 -55.23
CA MET A 324 17.87 16.17 -54.14
C MET A 324 18.47 16.68 -52.83
N ARG A 325 17.63 17.32 -51.97
CA ARG A 325 18.01 17.73 -50.62
C ARG A 325 17.72 16.63 -49.64
N GLY A 326 18.68 16.24 -48.79
CA GLY A 326 18.54 15.22 -47.75
C GLY A 326 19.73 15.22 -46.80
N THR A 327 19.95 14.08 -46.11
CA THR A 327 21.16 13.86 -45.31
C THR A 327 22.39 13.83 -46.21
N ARG A 328 23.58 13.97 -45.63
CA ARG A 328 24.84 13.98 -46.35
C ARG A 328 25.02 12.73 -47.22
N GLU A 329 24.58 11.58 -46.72
CA GLU A 329 24.63 10.29 -47.44
C GLU A 329 23.70 10.29 -48.66
N VAL A 330 22.48 10.84 -48.50
CA VAL A 330 21.51 10.97 -49.61
C VAL A 330 21.99 11.97 -50.67
N GLN A 331 22.59 13.09 -50.24
CA GLN A 331 23.17 14.06 -51.15
C GLN A 331 24.33 13.45 -51.96
N ASN A 332 25.25 12.75 -51.29
CA ASN A 332 26.36 12.08 -51.98
C ASN A 332 25.86 11.03 -52.99
N LEU A 333 24.80 10.28 -52.66
CA LEU A 333 24.21 9.30 -53.58
C LEU A 333 23.50 10.00 -54.75
N SER A 334 22.79 11.08 -54.50
CA SER A 334 22.16 11.92 -55.52
C SER A 334 23.19 12.51 -56.50
N ASP A 335 24.30 13.08 -55.96
CA ASP A 335 25.36 13.64 -56.79
C ASP A 335 26.06 12.58 -57.63
N SER A 336 26.32 11.39 -57.05
CA SER A 336 26.91 10.26 -57.79
C SER A 336 26.00 9.78 -58.93
N PHE A 337 24.68 9.71 -58.68
CA PHE A 337 23.69 9.41 -59.70
C PHE A 337 23.67 10.48 -60.81
N GLY A 338 23.67 11.78 -60.42
CA GLY A 338 23.74 12.88 -61.39
C GLY A 338 24.97 12.83 -62.28
N HIS A 339 26.15 12.49 -61.73
CA HIS A 339 27.38 12.30 -62.49
C HIS A 339 27.28 11.13 -63.48
N MET A 340 26.65 10.00 -63.05
CA MET A 340 26.43 8.85 -63.90
C MET A 340 25.49 9.18 -65.07
N VAL A 341 24.35 9.84 -64.80
CA VAL A 341 23.39 10.33 -65.78
C VAL A 341 24.10 11.20 -66.83
N GLY A 342 24.87 12.22 -66.39
CA GLY A 342 25.58 13.10 -67.30
C GLY A 342 26.66 12.40 -68.09
N ARG A 343 27.28 11.31 -67.64
CA ARG A 343 28.24 10.51 -68.37
C ARG A 343 27.57 9.67 -69.44
N ILE A 344 26.46 9.01 -69.11
CA ILE A 344 25.67 8.18 -70.01
C ILE A 344 25.13 9.05 -71.19
N GLN A 345 24.53 10.21 -70.90
CA GLN A 345 23.99 11.13 -71.90
C GLN A 345 25.08 11.62 -72.86
N ARG A 346 26.27 11.93 -72.34
CA ARG A 346 27.42 12.32 -73.18
C ARG A 346 27.82 11.15 -74.14
N LEU A 347 27.91 9.94 -73.60
CA LEU A 347 28.23 8.76 -74.44
C LEU A 347 27.17 8.52 -75.51
N MET A 348 25.88 8.63 -75.18
CA MET A 348 24.78 8.47 -76.15
C MET A 348 24.84 9.55 -77.22
N ASN A 349 25.13 10.79 -76.91
CA ASN A 349 25.31 11.88 -77.88
C ASN A 349 26.54 11.62 -78.80
N THR A 350 27.65 11.17 -78.22
CA THR A 350 28.85 10.80 -79.03
C THR A 350 28.54 9.69 -80.03
N VAL A 351 27.88 8.60 -79.55
CA VAL A 351 27.47 7.48 -80.43
C VAL A 351 26.52 7.97 -81.54
N ARG A 352 25.59 8.85 -81.24
CA ARG A 352 24.63 9.43 -82.16
C ARG A 352 25.36 10.31 -83.24
N GLU A 353 26.31 11.09 -82.82
CA GLU A 353 27.15 11.91 -83.71
C GLU A 353 27.98 11.01 -84.65
N GLU A 354 28.61 9.98 -84.08
CA GLU A 354 29.35 9.01 -84.87
C GLU A 354 28.46 8.30 -85.92
N GLU A 355 27.23 7.88 -85.51
CA GLU A 355 26.26 7.28 -86.42
C GLU A 355 25.82 8.24 -87.53
N ILE A 356 25.60 9.52 -87.24
CA ILE A 356 25.27 10.53 -88.27
C ILE A 356 26.44 10.73 -89.24
N VAL A 357 27.68 10.77 -88.74
CA VAL A 357 28.90 10.88 -89.59
C VAL A 357 29.04 9.63 -90.47
N LEU A 358 28.85 8.47 -89.89
CA LEU A 358 28.90 7.19 -90.64
C LEU A 358 27.87 7.17 -91.78
N ARG A 359 26.59 7.49 -91.45
CA ARG A 359 25.51 7.57 -92.44
C ARG A 359 25.80 8.60 -93.56
N LYS A 360 26.35 9.78 -93.21
CA LYS A 360 26.78 10.78 -94.22
C LYS A 360 27.88 10.27 -95.08
N THR A 361 28.80 9.52 -94.52
CA THR A 361 29.93 8.93 -95.28
C THR A 361 29.46 7.83 -96.19
N GLU A 362 28.57 6.97 -95.73
CA GLU A 362 27.92 5.93 -96.57
C GLU A 362 27.12 6.54 -97.74
N LEU A 363 26.29 7.60 -97.41
CA LEU A 363 25.54 8.30 -98.45
C LEU A 363 26.46 8.94 -99.52
N LYS A 364 27.60 9.58 -99.07
CA LYS A 364 28.59 10.10 -100.01
C LYS A 364 29.23 9.00 -100.85
N ALA A 365 29.55 7.85 -100.26
CA ALA A 365 30.13 6.73 -100.98
C ALA A 365 29.14 6.16 -102.04
N LEU A 366 27.87 6.04 -101.69
CA LEU A 366 26.78 5.63 -102.56
C LEU A 366 26.55 6.63 -103.69
N GLN A 367 26.57 7.95 -103.42
CA GLN A 367 26.45 9.01 -104.41
C GLN A 367 27.64 8.96 -105.41
N ALA A 368 28.86 8.73 -104.96
CA ALA A 368 30.04 8.61 -105.80
C ALA A 368 30.00 7.32 -106.72
N GLN A 369 29.27 6.27 -106.27
CA GLN A 369 29.02 5.06 -107.08
C GLN A 369 27.96 5.30 -108.18
N ILE A 370 26.99 6.18 -107.97
CA ILE A 370 25.85 6.38 -108.88
C ILE A 370 26.17 7.40 -109.99
N ASN A 371 27.16 8.33 -109.76
CA ASN A 371 27.48 9.35 -110.73
C ASN A 371 29.01 9.45 -111.07
N PRO A 372 29.58 8.60 -111.82
CA PRO A 372 31.00 8.55 -112.22
C PRO A 372 31.37 9.56 -113.30
N HIS A 373 30.53 10.58 -113.59
CA HIS A 373 30.88 11.66 -114.59
C HIS A 373 30.63 13.03 -113.99
#